data_b4ae082e443fce0c35c2e46bfb113ea6
#
_entry.id   b4ae082e443fce0c35c2e46bfb113ea6
#
_cell.length_a   1.000
_cell.length_b   1.000
_cell.length_c   1.000
_cell.angle_alpha   90.00
_cell.angle_beta   90.00
_cell.angle_gamma   90.00
#
_symmetry.space_group_name_H-M   'P 1'
#
loop_
_entity.id
_entity.type
_entity.pdbx_description
1 polymer ?
#
loop_
_entity_poly.entity_id
_entity_poly.type
_entity_poly.pdbx_seq_one_letter_code
_entity_poly.pdbx_strand_id
1 'polypeptide(L)'
;MFSKEYWLSSAKKSKSVKYLAIIACMIALKIAVGSVRIPVSENLRITVTYIVVALESTIVGPAAGMVSAFVTDNLSFILYPDGAYFPGYTLTAMLGSLIYSLCLYQKKITITRIAIAKTINNYLVNVAIGSLWSSMLYGNAYIVYATKSLVKNTILLPIEIVLSYMTLFTL
;
A
#
# COMPACT_ATOMS: atom_id res chain seq x y z
N MET A 1 -9.93 -21.28 -1.90
CA MET A 1 -9.25 -20.16 -2.53
C MET A 1 -8.39 -19.41 -1.52
N PHE A 2 -8.81 -19.26 -0.28
CA PHE A 2 -8.00 -18.75 0.84
C PHE A 2 -7.88 -19.80 1.92
N SER A 3 -7.18 -20.92 1.60
CA SER A 3 -6.97 -22.02 2.54
C SER A 3 -6.04 -21.62 3.69
N LYS A 4 -6.09 -22.35 4.81
CA LYS A 4 -5.12 -22.19 5.90
C LYS A 4 -3.67 -22.26 5.40
N GLU A 5 -3.41 -23.07 4.39
CA GLU A 5 -2.10 -23.20 3.76
C GLU A 5 -1.62 -21.94 3.06
N TYR A 6 -2.52 -21.16 2.45
CA TYR A 6 -2.21 -19.88 1.82
C TYR A 6 -1.64 -18.88 2.84
N TRP A 7 -2.26 -18.77 4.01
CA TRP A 7 -1.80 -17.90 5.10
C TRP A 7 -0.54 -18.43 5.77
N LEU A 8 -0.49 -19.75 6.01
CA LEU A 8 0.67 -20.41 6.61
C LEU A 8 1.91 -20.33 5.70
N SER A 9 1.75 -20.42 4.38
CA SER A 9 2.87 -20.29 3.44
C SER A 9 3.49 -18.88 3.50
N SER A 10 2.67 -17.85 3.60
CA SER A 10 3.14 -16.47 3.78
C SER A 10 3.81 -16.28 5.16
N ALA A 11 3.19 -16.80 6.23
CA ALA A 11 3.76 -16.71 7.58
C ALA A 11 5.08 -17.51 7.73
N LYS A 12 5.22 -18.66 7.06
CA LYS A 12 6.50 -19.42 7.04
C LYS A 12 7.61 -18.67 6.33
N LYS A 13 7.30 -17.88 5.31
CA LYS A 13 8.29 -17.04 4.61
C LYS A 13 8.92 -16.03 5.56
N SER A 14 8.18 -15.43 6.48
CA SER A 14 8.73 -14.48 7.46
C SER A 14 9.71 -15.11 8.47
N LYS A 15 9.80 -16.45 8.54
CA LYS A 15 10.77 -17.16 9.38
C LYS A 15 12.05 -17.57 8.64
N SER A 16 12.08 -17.45 7.32
CA SER A 16 13.25 -17.79 6.50
C SER A 16 14.16 -16.58 6.36
N VAL A 17 15.45 -16.73 6.64
CA VAL A 17 16.47 -15.68 6.53
C VAL A 17 16.48 -15.03 5.14
N LYS A 18 16.33 -15.85 4.08
CA LYS A 18 16.24 -15.37 2.69
C LYS A 18 15.05 -14.40 2.51
N TYR A 19 13.87 -14.77 2.98
CA TYR A 19 12.70 -13.91 2.85
C TYR A 19 12.73 -12.71 3.79
N LEU A 20 13.33 -12.83 4.97
CA LEU A 20 13.56 -11.69 5.86
C LEU A 20 14.48 -10.65 5.21
N ALA A 21 15.54 -11.07 4.51
CA ALA A 21 16.39 -10.16 3.75
C ALA A 21 15.61 -9.46 2.61
N ILE A 22 14.76 -10.18 1.88
CA ILE A 22 13.90 -9.60 0.84
C ILE A 22 12.94 -8.57 1.46
N ILE A 23 12.28 -8.91 2.57
CA ILE A 23 11.37 -7.99 3.28
C ILE A 23 12.11 -6.73 3.72
N ALA A 24 13.30 -6.86 4.30
CA ALA A 24 14.12 -5.73 4.73
C ALA A 24 14.51 -4.83 3.55
N CYS A 25 14.91 -5.41 2.41
CA CYS A 25 15.18 -4.65 1.19
C CYS A 25 13.91 -3.93 0.67
N MET A 26 12.75 -4.59 0.71
CA MET A 26 11.49 -3.98 0.28
C MET A 26 11.04 -2.85 1.22
N ILE A 27 11.25 -2.99 2.54
CA ILE A 27 11.02 -1.92 3.51
C ILE A 27 11.91 -0.72 3.19
N ALA A 28 13.22 -0.93 3.01
CA ALA A 28 14.16 0.12 2.66
C ALA A 28 13.78 0.82 1.35
N LEU A 29 13.41 0.05 0.33
CA LEU A 29 12.97 0.57 -0.96
C LEU A 29 11.66 1.37 -0.85
N LYS A 30 10.67 0.91 -0.07
CA LYS A 30 9.42 1.65 0.20
C LYS A 30 9.71 2.99 0.88
N ILE A 31 10.62 3.01 1.86
CA ILE A 31 11.01 4.23 2.57
C ILE A 31 11.74 5.19 1.61
N ALA A 32 12.69 4.70 0.83
CA ALA A 32 13.44 5.50 -0.13
C ALA A 32 12.54 6.10 -1.21
N VAL A 33 11.66 5.29 -1.82
CA VAL A 33 10.69 5.76 -2.82
C VAL A 33 9.63 6.64 -2.18
N GLY A 34 9.22 6.35 -0.95
CA GLY A 34 8.24 7.12 -0.19
C GLY A 34 8.76 8.48 0.28
N SER A 35 10.08 8.72 0.32
CA SER A 35 10.64 10.05 0.61
C SER A 35 10.43 11.03 -0.55
N VAL A 36 10.32 10.52 -1.78
CA VAL A 36 9.98 11.35 -2.96
C VAL A 36 8.46 11.51 -3.02
N ARG A 37 7.96 12.61 -2.49
CA ARG A 37 6.53 12.90 -2.38
C ARG A 37 6.20 14.19 -3.11
N ILE A 38 5.18 14.16 -3.95
CA ILE A 38 4.64 15.36 -4.59
C ILE A 38 3.40 15.79 -3.80
N PRO A 39 3.47 16.88 -3.02
CA PRO A 39 2.32 17.34 -2.26
C PRO A 39 1.28 17.93 -3.22
N VAL A 40 0.04 17.46 -3.11
CA VAL A 40 -1.12 17.98 -3.86
C VAL A 40 -2.00 18.85 -2.96
N SER A 41 -2.07 18.52 -1.67
CA SER A 41 -2.79 19.23 -0.64
C SER A 41 -2.18 18.87 0.72
N GLU A 42 -2.60 19.52 1.81
CA GLU A 42 -2.09 19.33 3.16
C GLU A 42 -1.98 17.85 3.57
N ASN A 43 -2.95 17.01 3.13
CA ASN A 43 -2.97 15.58 3.44
C ASN A 43 -2.99 14.67 2.20
N LEU A 44 -2.85 15.22 1.00
CA LEU A 44 -2.86 14.45 -0.24
C LEU A 44 -1.52 14.55 -0.94
N ARG A 45 -0.88 13.42 -1.14
CA ARG A 45 0.42 13.30 -1.81
C ARG A 45 0.37 12.26 -2.90
N ILE A 46 1.16 12.45 -3.91
CA ILE A 46 1.40 11.46 -4.96
C ILE A 46 2.72 10.78 -4.63
N THR A 47 2.68 9.47 -4.49
CA THR A 47 3.87 8.64 -4.29
C THR A 47 3.79 7.44 -5.23
N VAL A 48 4.94 6.91 -5.61
CA VAL A 48 5.02 5.67 -6.41
C VAL A 48 5.26 4.42 -5.56
N THR A 49 5.16 4.55 -4.24
CA THR A 49 5.36 3.47 -3.27
C THR A 49 4.43 2.26 -3.50
N TYR A 50 3.24 2.49 -4.08
CA TYR A 50 2.29 1.43 -4.40
C TYR A 50 2.87 0.35 -5.34
N ILE A 51 3.84 0.70 -6.19
CA ILE A 51 4.53 -0.25 -7.08
C ILE A 51 5.33 -1.24 -6.23
N VAL A 52 6.08 -0.73 -5.27
CA VAL A 52 6.90 -1.56 -4.38
C VAL A 52 6.01 -2.44 -3.47
N VAL A 53 4.88 -1.90 -3.00
CA VAL A 53 3.90 -2.66 -2.22
C VAL A 53 3.28 -3.79 -3.06
N ALA A 54 2.92 -3.52 -4.32
CA ALA A 54 2.40 -4.53 -5.23
C ALA A 54 3.44 -5.63 -5.52
N LEU A 55 4.70 -5.23 -5.77
CA LEU A 55 5.82 -6.15 -5.98
C LEU A 55 6.05 -7.05 -4.76
N GLU A 56 6.20 -6.47 -3.58
CA GLU A 56 6.37 -7.20 -2.34
C GLU A 56 5.21 -8.17 -2.09
N SER A 57 3.98 -7.73 -2.33
CA SER A 57 2.78 -8.54 -2.14
C SER A 57 2.76 -9.80 -3.00
N THR A 58 3.33 -9.76 -4.21
CA THR A 58 3.45 -10.95 -5.08
C THR A 58 4.44 -11.98 -4.53
N ILE A 59 5.51 -11.52 -3.90
CA ILE A 59 6.63 -12.36 -3.42
C ILE A 59 6.34 -12.95 -2.03
N VAL A 60 5.93 -12.09 -1.10
CA VAL A 60 5.91 -12.40 0.33
C VAL A 60 4.54 -12.87 0.80
N GLY A 61 3.47 -12.32 0.21
CA GLY A 61 2.09 -12.67 0.51
C GLY A 61 1.50 -11.92 1.71
N PRO A 62 0.25 -12.26 2.13
CA PRO A 62 -0.56 -11.39 2.97
C PRO A 62 -0.03 -11.24 4.41
N ALA A 63 0.34 -12.32 5.08
CA ALA A 63 0.74 -12.26 6.48
C ALA A 63 2.04 -11.45 6.66
N ALA A 64 3.07 -11.80 5.90
CA ALA A 64 4.36 -11.12 5.99
C ALA A 64 4.30 -9.69 5.36
N GLY A 65 3.47 -9.48 4.34
CA GLY A 65 3.25 -8.16 3.73
C GLY A 65 2.59 -7.17 4.69
N MET A 66 1.61 -7.61 5.50
CA MET A 66 1.02 -6.76 6.54
C MET A 66 2.02 -6.35 7.61
N VAL A 67 2.85 -7.28 8.08
CA VAL A 67 3.92 -6.99 9.06
C VAL A 67 4.92 -6.00 8.46
N SER A 68 5.34 -6.22 7.21
CA SER A 68 6.22 -5.30 6.49
C SER A 68 5.60 -3.91 6.33
N ALA A 69 4.32 -3.80 6.02
CA ALA A 69 3.61 -2.54 5.91
C ALA A 69 3.56 -1.80 7.26
N PHE A 70 3.29 -2.51 8.35
CA PHE A 70 3.33 -1.96 9.71
C PHE A 70 4.71 -1.37 10.03
N VAL A 71 5.77 -2.15 9.80
CA VAL A 71 7.15 -1.70 10.05
C VAL A 71 7.52 -0.51 9.16
N THR A 72 7.18 -0.57 7.87
CA THR A 72 7.47 0.50 6.93
C THR A 72 6.81 1.82 7.32
N ASP A 73 5.54 1.79 7.70
CA ASP A 73 4.78 2.99 8.05
C ASP A 73 5.37 3.68 9.29
N ASN A 74 5.63 2.90 10.34
CA ASN A 74 6.24 3.42 11.58
C ASN A 74 7.67 3.94 11.36
N LEU A 75 8.52 3.22 10.61
CA LEU A 75 9.86 3.68 10.29
C LEU A 75 9.84 4.93 9.41
N SER A 76 8.93 4.98 8.42
CA SER A 76 8.78 6.16 7.56
C SER A 76 8.38 7.39 8.37
N PHE A 77 7.52 7.23 9.36
CA PHE A 77 7.14 8.32 10.24
C PHE A 77 8.30 8.81 11.12
N ILE A 78 9.12 7.90 11.65
CA ILE A 78 10.30 8.25 12.45
C ILE A 78 11.34 8.99 11.62
N LEU A 79 11.58 8.53 10.38
CA LEU A 79 12.62 9.10 9.51
C LEU A 79 12.17 10.41 8.84
N TYR A 80 10.90 10.51 8.49
CA TYR A 80 10.30 11.64 7.78
C TYR A 80 8.98 12.01 8.44
N PRO A 81 9.02 12.63 9.65
CA PRO A 81 7.81 12.99 10.37
C PRO A 81 6.98 13.98 9.57
N ASP A 82 5.74 13.65 9.35
CA ASP A 82 4.86 14.32 8.43
C ASP A 82 3.49 14.54 9.06
N GLY A 83 3.40 15.57 9.87
CA GLY A 83 2.23 15.87 10.70
C GLY A 83 2.20 15.06 12.00
N ALA A 84 1.02 14.93 12.60
CA ALA A 84 0.82 14.15 13.81
C ALA A 84 0.76 12.64 13.51
N TYR A 85 1.41 11.83 14.34
CA TYR A 85 1.29 10.38 14.25
C TYR A 85 -0.15 9.93 14.53
N PHE A 86 -0.70 9.14 13.63
CA PHE A 86 -2.03 8.57 13.81
C PHE A 86 -2.05 7.08 13.41
N PRO A 87 -2.33 6.17 14.36
CA PRO A 87 -2.28 4.72 14.11
C PRO A 87 -3.23 4.24 13.00
N GLY A 88 -4.26 5.02 12.67
CA GLY A 88 -5.18 4.74 11.57
C GLY A 88 -4.48 4.65 10.22
N TYR A 89 -3.44 5.46 9.97
CA TYR A 89 -2.67 5.38 8.72
C TYR A 89 -1.86 4.08 8.63
N THR A 90 -1.32 3.61 9.74
CA THR A 90 -0.65 2.30 9.83
C THR A 90 -1.63 1.16 9.48
N LEU A 91 -2.86 1.21 10.01
CA LEU A 91 -3.91 0.25 9.66
C LEU A 91 -4.24 0.31 8.16
N THR A 92 -4.34 1.51 7.60
CA THR A 92 -4.55 1.74 6.17
C THR A 92 -3.44 1.12 5.31
N ALA A 93 -2.18 1.28 5.70
CA ALA A 93 -1.04 0.67 5.02
C ALA A 93 -1.10 -0.88 5.05
N MET A 94 -1.46 -1.46 6.19
CA MET A 94 -1.64 -2.91 6.34
C MET A 94 -2.78 -3.43 5.47
N LEU A 95 -3.94 -2.76 5.47
CA LEU A 95 -5.08 -3.11 4.62
C LEU A 95 -4.73 -3.02 3.14
N GLY A 96 -4.00 -1.98 2.75
CA GLY A 96 -3.51 -1.82 1.37
C GLY A 96 -2.64 -3.00 0.93
N SER A 97 -1.66 -3.37 1.74
CA SER A 97 -0.80 -4.54 1.48
C SER A 97 -1.59 -5.85 1.42
N LEU A 98 -2.58 -6.02 2.32
CA LEU A 98 -3.47 -7.18 2.31
C LEU A 98 -4.25 -7.30 1.00
N ILE A 99 -4.86 -6.21 0.51
CA ILE A 99 -5.64 -6.19 -0.73
C ILE A 99 -4.77 -6.59 -1.93
N TYR A 100 -3.57 -6.00 -2.05
CA TYR A 100 -2.63 -6.39 -3.10
C TYR A 100 -2.26 -7.87 -3.02
N SER A 101 -1.96 -8.37 -1.81
CA SER A 101 -1.62 -9.78 -1.61
C SER A 101 -2.76 -10.71 -1.97
N LEU A 102 -4.01 -10.40 -1.60
CA LEU A 102 -5.18 -11.20 -1.94
C LEU A 102 -5.42 -11.29 -3.45
N CYS A 103 -5.08 -10.23 -4.19
CA CYS A 103 -5.24 -10.18 -5.64
C CYS A 103 -4.06 -10.78 -6.41
N LEU A 104 -2.83 -10.67 -5.91
CA LEU A 104 -1.61 -10.95 -6.67
C LEU A 104 -0.82 -12.17 -6.16
N TYR A 105 -0.83 -12.47 -4.84
CA TYR A 105 -0.01 -13.55 -4.28
C TYR A 105 -0.40 -14.92 -4.83
N GLN A 106 0.61 -15.67 -5.30
CA GLN A 106 0.43 -17.01 -5.90
C GLN A 106 -0.55 -17.05 -7.10
N LYS A 107 -0.70 -15.93 -7.80
CA LYS A 107 -1.60 -15.82 -8.95
C LYS A 107 -0.84 -15.29 -10.17
N LYS A 108 -1.33 -15.63 -11.37
CA LYS A 108 -0.79 -15.04 -12.61
C LYS A 108 -1.02 -13.53 -12.60
N ILE A 109 0.04 -12.78 -12.90
CA ILE A 109 -0.03 -11.33 -13.01
C ILE A 109 -0.80 -10.98 -14.27
N THR A 110 -1.95 -10.32 -14.10
CA THR A 110 -2.79 -9.85 -15.20
C THR A 110 -3.20 -8.40 -14.92
N ILE A 111 -3.34 -7.62 -15.97
CA ILE A 111 -3.76 -6.22 -15.85
C ILE A 111 -5.08 -6.07 -15.10
N THR A 112 -6.02 -7.00 -15.30
CA THR A 112 -7.33 -7.00 -14.62
C THR A 112 -7.18 -7.15 -13.09
N ARG A 113 -6.29 -8.03 -12.62
CA ARG A 113 -6.06 -8.23 -11.18
C ARG A 113 -5.38 -7.04 -10.54
N ILE A 114 -4.43 -6.42 -11.25
CA ILE A 114 -3.79 -5.19 -10.81
C ILE A 114 -4.80 -4.06 -10.75
N ALA A 115 -5.64 -3.92 -11.79
CA ALA A 115 -6.69 -2.92 -11.84
C ALA A 115 -7.69 -3.08 -10.68
N ILE A 116 -8.15 -4.30 -10.40
CA ILE A 116 -9.05 -4.58 -9.27
C ILE A 116 -8.38 -4.22 -7.93
N ALA A 117 -7.14 -4.68 -7.71
CA ALA A 117 -6.40 -4.39 -6.48
C ALA A 117 -6.21 -2.89 -6.29
N LYS A 118 -5.83 -2.18 -7.36
CA LYS A 118 -5.60 -0.75 -7.32
C LYS A 118 -6.89 0.04 -7.12
N THR A 119 -7.95 -0.33 -7.79
CA THR A 119 -9.27 0.30 -7.65
C THR A 119 -9.78 0.16 -6.21
N ILE A 120 -9.73 -1.04 -5.64
CA ILE A 120 -10.14 -1.26 -4.25
C ILE A 120 -9.26 -0.43 -3.29
N ASN A 121 -7.94 -0.42 -3.48
CA ASN A 121 -7.04 0.39 -2.66
C ASN A 121 -7.35 1.89 -2.78
N ASN A 122 -7.54 2.41 -3.99
CA ASN A 122 -7.77 3.83 -4.18
C ASN A 122 -9.12 4.28 -3.57
N TYR A 123 -10.20 3.55 -3.82
CA TYR A 123 -11.52 3.98 -3.36
C TYR A 123 -11.84 3.57 -1.91
N LEU A 124 -11.59 2.31 -1.54
CA LEU A 124 -11.90 1.85 -0.18
C LEU A 124 -10.87 2.36 0.83
N VAL A 125 -9.57 2.19 0.55
CA VAL A 125 -8.52 2.48 1.52
C VAL A 125 -8.19 3.97 1.53
N ASN A 126 -7.87 4.58 0.37
CA ASN A 126 -7.44 5.97 0.33
C ASN A 126 -8.61 6.96 0.41
N VAL A 127 -9.70 6.75 -0.34
CA VAL A 127 -10.83 7.69 -0.34
C VAL A 127 -11.69 7.49 0.89
N ALA A 128 -12.21 6.30 1.15
CA ALA A 128 -13.14 6.11 2.27
C ALA A 128 -12.42 6.19 3.63
N ILE A 129 -11.46 5.29 3.87
CA ILE A 129 -10.80 5.18 5.18
C ILE A 129 -9.81 6.33 5.40
N GLY A 130 -8.97 6.66 4.41
CA GLY A 130 -7.97 7.72 4.51
C GLY A 130 -8.60 9.11 4.75
N SER A 131 -9.73 9.41 4.11
CA SER A 131 -10.45 10.67 4.35
C SER A 131 -11.10 10.72 5.74
N LEU A 132 -11.52 9.56 6.27
CA LEU A 132 -12.03 9.47 7.65
C LEU A 132 -10.95 9.84 8.66
N TRP A 133 -9.75 9.27 8.52
CA TRP A 133 -8.62 9.61 9.39
C TRP A 133 -8.21 11.07 9.27
N SER A 134 -8.19 11.59 8.04
CA SER A 134 -7.89 13.02 7.81
C SER A 134 -8.92 13.94 8.46
N SER A 135 -10.20 13.60 8.40
CA SER A 135 -11.26 14.36 9.08
C SER A 135 -11.11 14.33 10.60
N MET A 136 -10.77 13.17 11.17
CA MET A 136 -10.56 13.04 12.62
C MET A 136 -9.32 13.79 13.11
N LEU A 137 -8.28 13.85 12.29
CA LEU A 137 -6.99 14.45 12.68
C LEU A 137 -6.96 15.98 12.49
N TYR A 138 -7.54 16.47 11.40
CA TYR A 138 -7.45 17.89 11.02
C TYR A 138 -8.76 18.67 11.22
N GLY A 139 -9.84 18.03 11.65
CA GLY A 139 -11.08 18.67 12.07
C GLY A 139 -12.00 19.20 10.96
N ASN A 140 -11.61 19.08 9.67
CA ASN A 140 -12.47 19.48 8.56
C ASN A 140 -13.50 18.39 8.24
N ALA A 141 -14.59 18.79 7.60
CA ALA A 141 -15.65 17.86 7.20
C ALA A 141 -15.13 16.72 6.30
N TYR A 142 -15.53 15.49 6.58
CA TYR A 142 -15.15 14.28 5.83
C TYR A 142 -15.31 14.46 4.32
N ILE A 143 -16.41 15.10 3.89
CA ILE A 143 -16.72 15.27 2.47
C ILE A 143 -15.66 16.08 1.71
N VAL A 144 -15.01 17.02 2.38
CA VAL A 144 -13.94 17.85 1.77
C VAL A 144 -12.72 16.99 1.44
N TYR A 145 -12.31 16.14 2.37
CA TYR A 145 -11.18 15.24 2.14
C TYR A 145 -11.53 14.13 1.16
N ALA A 146 -12.73 13.56 1.28
CA ALA A 146 -13.20 12.52 0.37
C ALA A 146 -13.28 13.01 -1.08
N THR A 147 -13.79 14.21 -1.33
CA THR A 147 -13.89 14.78 -2.68
C THR A 147 -12.51 15.03 -3.28
N LYS A 148 -11.59 15.64 -2.54
CA LYS A 148 -10.21 15.88 -2.99
C LYS A 148 -9.50 14.55 -3.30
N SER A 149 -9.64 13.57 -2.41
CA SER A 149 -9.05 12.24 -2.57
C SER A 149 -9.66 11.48 -3.75
N LEU A 150 -10.98 11.57 -3.93
CA LEU A 150 -11.70 10.95 -5.05
C LEU A 150 -11.18 11.47 -6.39
N VAL A 151 -11.14 12.79 -6.57
CA VAL A 151 -10.66 13.42 -7.81
C VAL A 151 -9.23 12.99 -8.11
N LYS A 152 -8.32 13.09 -7.13
CA LYS A 152 -6.92 12.67 -7.29
C LYS A 152 -6.81 11.21 -7.69
N ASN A 153 -7.44 10.31 -6.94
CA ASN A 153 -7.33 8.88 -7.17
C ASN A 153 -7.97 8.44 -8.50
N THR A 154 -9.06 9.10 -8.92
CA THR A 154 -9.69 8.79 -10.21
C THR A 154 -8.82 9.21 -11.39
N ILE A 155 -8.21 10.39 -11.35
CA ILE A 155 -7.33 10.88 -12.41
C ILE A 155 -6.06 10.02 -12.51
N LEU A 156 -5.48 9.64 -11.38
CA LEU A 156 -4.24 8.88 -11.35
C LEU A 156 -4.43 7.39 -11.61
N LEU A 157 -5.62 6.83 -11.39
CA LEU A 157 -5.90 5.40 -11.48
C LEU A 157 -5.38 4.74 -12.78
N PRO A 158 -5.69 5.26 -13.98
CA PRO A 158 -5.23 4.63 -15.23
C PRO A 158 -3.70 4.60 -15.34
N ILE A 159 -3.04 5.70 -14.96
CA ILE A 159 -1.57 5.81 -14.99
C ILE A 159 -0.95 4.81 -14.00
N GLU A 160 -1.51 4.73 -12.79
CA GLU A 160 -1.03 3.84 -11.75
C GLU A 160 -1.20 2.36 -12.10
N ILE A 161 -2.28 1.99 -12.79
CA ILE A 161 -2.50 0.62 -13.28
C ILE A 161 -1.45 0.25 -14.34
N VAL A 162 -1.23 1.13 -15.32
CA VAL A 162 -0.26 0.89 -16.39
C VAL A 162 1.16 0.76 -15.83
N LEU A 163 1.58 1.67 -14.96
CA LEU A 163 2.90 1.63 -14.32
C LEU A 163 3.08 0.36 -13.47
N SER A 164 2.07 -0.01 -12.69
CA SER A 164 2.12 -1.24 -11.89
C SER A 164 2.19 -2.49 -12.77
N TYR A 165 1.46 -2.51 -13.89
CA TYR A 165 1.50 -3.63 -14.82
C TYR A 165 2.85 -3.75 -15.50
N MET A 166 3.41 -2.66 -16.01
CA MET A 166 4.71 -2.67 -16.67
C MET A 166 5.82 -3.18 -15.73
N THR A 167 5.83 -2.71 -14.48
CA THR A 167 6.85 -3.14 -13.50
C THR A 167 6.68 -4.58 -13.02
N LEU A 168 5.46 -5.08 -12.89
CA LEU A 168 5.20 -6.45 -12.45
C LEU A 168 5.31 -7.47 -13.60
N PHE A 169 5.09 -7.06 -14.84
CA PHE A 169 5.18 -7.93 -16.02
C PHE A 169 6.63 -8.25 -16.39
N THR A 170 7.59 -7.38 -16.03
CA THR A 170 9.04 -7.59 -16.28
C THR A 170 9.70 -8.52 -15.26
N LEU A 171 8.95 -9.07 -14.31
CA LEU A 171 9.38 -10.00 -13.27
C LEU A 171 9.08 -11.45 -13.62
#